data_7a22162642b6e80bc9e7a7bac96faff6
#
_entry.id   7a22162642b6e80bc9e7a7bac96faff6
#
_cell.length_a   1.000
_cell.length_b   1.000
_cell.length_c   1.000
_cell.angle_alpha   90.00
_cell.angle_beta   90.00
_cell.angle_gamma   90.00
#
_symmetry.space_group_name_H-M   'P 1'
#
loop_
_entity.id
_entity.type
_entity.pdbx_description
1 polymer ?
#
loop_
_entity_poly.entity_id
_entity_poly.type
_entity_poly.pdbx_seq_one_letter_code
_entity_poly.pdbx_strand_id
1 'polypeptide(L)'
;MTQIQHIPLAEIDEHALPRDRSVIDSAALDELTASIRAGGLRLPIELFATEAGYGLLSGYRRLMAFRRLEELHGEAYATIPALIRPAGDLLDSFARVVEENDIRQGLTPWERGRTLVAAREMGCETLDAAIAKLYPAANRRKVSRLRVLGEVADAMDGWIDAPEDWSEARLIRLGGVLRSGWEKLLYAALDDAAEGAEWEALLPLIEEAEALPVEKRATPDRPKRLSRVPFGLTIRREKTKLGYVLYITGRRATDAVVGEVMEEIERMFTEG
;
A
#
# COMPACT_ATOMS: atom_id res chain seq x y z
N MET A 1 -14.56 -18.83 18.12
CA MET A 1 -13.75 -18.12 19.13
C MET A 1 -12.35 -17.94 18.56
N THR A 2 -11.89 -16.73 18.38
CA THR A 2 -10.53 -16.47 17.85
C THR A 2 -9.54 -16.74 18.97
N GLN A 3 -8.70 -17.76 18.83
CA GLN A 3 -7.72 -18.17 19.83
C GLN A 3 -6.43 -17.40 19.62
N ILE A 4 -5.79 -16.94 20.72
CA ILE A 4 -4.45 -16.35 20.67
C ILE A 4 -3.44 -17.46 20.35
N GLN A 5 -2.59 -17.23 19.36
CA GLN A 5 -1.52 -18.12 18.94
C GLN A 5 -0.17 -17.40 19.07
N HIS A 6 0.91 -18.15 19.26
CA HIS A 6 2.27 -17.60 19.24
C HIS A 6 2.86 -17.84 17.86
N ILE A 7 3.08 -16.76 17.12
CA ILE A 7 3.53 -16.81 15.72
C ILE A 7 4.99 -16.38 15.65
N PRO A 8 5.87 -17.14 14.94
CA PRO A 8 7.25 -16.75 14.72
C PRO A 8 7.36 -15.39 14.03
N LEU A 9 8.25 -14.53 14.53
CA LEU A 9 8.43 -13.19 13.96
C LEU A 9 8.88 -13.25 12.50
N ALA A 10 9.64 -14.27 12.12
CA ALA A 10 10.11 -14.49 10.76
C ALA A 10 9.00 -14.79 9.75
N GLU A 11 7.84 -15.30 10.22
CA GLU A 11 6.69 -15.60 9.35
C GLU A 11 5.75 -14.41 9.14
N ILE A 12 6.07 -13.24 9.76
CA ILE A 12 5.20 -12.06 9.72
C ILE A 12 5.74 -11.02 8.76
N ASP A 13 4.96 -10.77 7.69
CA ASP A 13 5.17 -9.65 6.78
C ASP A 13 4.45 -8.39 7.30
N GLU A 14 5.23 -7.41 7.80
CA GLU A 14 4.71 -6.12 8.24
C GLU A 14 4.29 -5.20 7.10
N HIS A 15 4.73 -5.49 5.88
CA HIS A 15 4.41 -4.71 4.68
C HIS A 15 3.22 -5.28 3.91
N ALA A 16 2.63 -6.36 4.42
CA ALA A 16 1.49 -7.04 3.82
C ALA A 16 0.27 -6.12 3.56
N LEU A 17 0.11 -5.02 4.28
CA LEU A 17 -0.90 -3.98 4.05
C LEU A 17 -0.25 -2.59 4.03
N PRO A 18 -0.81 -1.63 3.26
CA PRO A 18 -0.40 -0.24 3.35
C PRO A 18 -0.55 0.25 4.80
N ARG A 19 0.48 0.91 5.31
CA ARG A 19 0.50 1.42 6.68
C ARG A 19 0.99 2.84 6.70
N ASP A 20 0.53 3.54 7.72
CA ASP A 20 1.17 4.75 8.18
C ASP A 20 2.66 4.43 8.48
N ARG A 21 3.56 4.98 7.66
CA ARG A 21 5.00 4.98 7.89
C ARG A 21 5.40 6.18 8.74
N SER A 22 4.47 6.75 9.53
CA SER A 22 4.84 7.77 10.49
C SER A 22 6.07 7.25 11.22
N VAL A 23 7.12 8.03 11.14
CA VAL A 23 8.41 7.78 11.77
C VAL A 23 8.12 7.29 13.18
N ILE A 24 8.42 6.02 13.45
CA ILE A 24 8.27 5.51 14.81
C ILE A 24 9.20 6.36 15.64
N ASP A 25 8.65 7.17 16.52
CA ASP A 25 9.44 7.86 17.52
C ASP A 25 10.25 6.81 18.29
N SER A 26 11.56 6.86 18.11
CA SER A 26 12.50 5.91 18.70
C SER A 26 12.34 5.86 20.22
N ALA A 27 12.15 7.01 20.86
CA ALA A 27 11.97 7.09 22.33
C ALA A 27 10.67 6.38 22.75
N ALA A 28 9.58 6.60 22.04
CA ALA A 28 8.30 5.93 22.33
C ALA A 28 8.34 4.42 22.01
N LEU A 29 9.18 3.98 21.07
CA LEU A 29 9.41 2.55 20.83
C LEU A 29 10.25 1.94 21.96
N ASP A 30 11.26 2.67 22.48
CA ASP A 30 12.10 2.22 23.59
C ASP A 30 11.27 2.04 24.87
N GLU A 31 10.38 3.00 25.18
CA GLU A 31 9.47 2.88 26.30
C GLU A 31 8.54 1.67 26.18
N LEU A 32 7.96 1.46 24.99
CA LEU A 32 7.11 0.31 24.72
C LEU A 32 7.87 -1.00 24.86
N THR A 33 9.10 -1.07 24.33
CA THR A 33 9.98 -2.23 24.40
C THR A 33 10.30 -2.59 25.88
N ALA A 34 10.66 -1.56 26.67
CA ALA A 34 10.90 -1.73 28.11
C ALA A 34 9.65 -2.20 28.86
N SER A 35 8.47 -1.64 28.55
CA SER A 35 7.18 -2.02 29.14
C SER A 35 6.83 -3.48 28.81
N ILE A 36 7.02 -3.91 27.55
CA ILE A 36 6.76 -5.30 27.14
C ILE A 36 7.72 -6.25 27.83
N ARG A 37 9.00 -5.89 27.96
CA ARG A 37 9.97 -6.71 28.68
C ARG A 37 9.61 -6.89 30.14
N ALA A 38 9.10 -5.84 30.80
CA ALA A 38 8.79 -5.87 32.24
C ALA A 38 7.45 -6.57 32.56
N GLY A 39 6.44 -6.41 31.73
CA GLY A 39 5.07 -6.84 32.04
C GLY A 39 4.43 -7.77 31.00
N GLY A 40 5.15 -8.15 29.96
CA GLY A 40 4.62 -8.91 28.83
C GLY A 40 3.73 -8.09 27.88
N LEU A 41 3.31 -8.71 26.80
CA LEU A 41 2.39 -8.11 25.83
C LEU A 41 0.95 -8.23 26.32
N ARG A 42 0.29 -7.10 26.62
CA ARG A 42 -1.08 -7.08 27.15
C ARG A 42 -2.15 -7.31 26.09
N LEU A 43 -1.92 -6.83 24.85
CA LEU A 43 -2.83 -6.98 23.73
C LEU A 43 -2.10 -7.66 22.59
N PRO A 44 -2.60 -8.80 22.06
CA PRO A 44 -1.99 -9.48 20.95
C PRO A 44 -2.00 -8.59 19.70
N ILE A 45 -1.10 -8.87 18.75
CA ILE A 45 -1.18 -8.30 17.40
C ILE A 45 -2.30 -9.00 16.61
N GLU A 46 -2.77 -8.38 15.54
CA GLU A 46 -3.71 -9.02 14.62
C GLU A 46 -3.04 -9.33 13.29
N LEU A 47 -3.21 -10.57 12.85
CA LEU A 47 -2.63 -11.12 11.63
C LEU A 47 -3.73 -11.67 10.71
N PHE A 48 -3.41 -11.85 9.45
CA PHE A 48 -4.20 -12.62 8.48
C PHE A 48 -3.26 -13.58 7.72
N ALA A 49 -3.80 -14.70 7.26
CA ALA A 49 -3.02 -15.69 6.50
C ALA A 49 -2.69 -15.15 5.09
N THR A 50 -1.48 -15.40 4.62
CA THR A 50 -1.00 -15.17 3.25
C THR A 50 -0.44 -16.47 2.69
N GLU A 51 -0.10 -16.52 1.41
CA GLU A 51 0.53 -17.70 0.81
C GLU A 51 1.91 -18.00 1.41
N ALA A 52 2.63 -16.97 1.89
CA ALA A 52 3.99 -17.09 2.41
C ALA A 52 4.09 -17.05 3.96
N GLY A 53 2.95 -17.04 4.67
CA GLY A 53 2.93 -16.94 6.13
C GLY A 53 1.80 -16.04 6.62
N TYR A 54 2.12 -14.95 7.32
CA TYR A 54 1.12 -14.05 7.91
C TYR A 54 1.39 -12.60 7.54
N GLY A 55 0.33 -11.90 7.12
CA GLY A 55 0.35 -10.44 6.97
C GLY A 55 -0.08 -9.77 8.28
N LEU A 56 0.60 -8.70 8.66
CA LEU A 56 0.24 -7.92 9.84
C LEU A 56 -0.99 -7.05 9.53
N LEU A 57 -2.07 -7.17 10.29
CA LEU A 57 -3.26 -6.33 10.21
C LEU A 57 -3.19 -5.14 11.18
N SER A 58 -2.86 -5.39 12.46
CA SER A 58 -2.75 -4.37 13.50
C SER A 58 -1.64 -4.71 14.51
N GLY A 59 -1.03 -3.66 15.08
CA GLY A 59 -0.02 -3.81 16.14
C GLY A 59 1.42 -3.63 15.69
N TYR A 60 1.70 -2.82 14.67
CA TYR A 60 3.03 -2.58 14.11
C TYR A 60 4.09 -2.20 15.17
N ARG A 61 3.80 -1.23 16.05
CA ARG A 61 4.74 -0.84 17.13
C ARG A 61 5.05 -2.00 18.08
N ARG A 62 4.07 -2.88 18.34
CA ARG A 62 4.26 -4.08 19.17
C ARG A 62 5.14 -5.10 18.48
N LEU A 63 4.96 -5.30 17.17
CA LEU A 63 5.83 -6.17 16.36
C LEU A 63 7.26 -5.64 16.34
N MET A 64 7.47 -4.33 16.12
CA MET A 64 8.81 -3.73 16.14
C MET A 64 9.49 -3.85 17.51
N ALA A 65 8.74 -3.68 18.60
CA ALA A 65 9.26 -3.88 19.94
C ALA A 65 9.68 -5.35 20.19
N PHE A 66 8.92 -6.32 19.68
CA PHE A 66 9.30 -7.74 19.77
C PHE A 66 10.53 -8.07 18.94
N ARG A 67 10.66 -7.58 17.72
CA ARG A 67 11.88 -7.75 16.90
C ARG A 67 13.11 -7.20 17.61
N ARG A 68 12.99 -6.00 18.20
CA ARG A 68 14.08 -5.42 18.99
C ARG A 68 14.41 -6.24 20.25
N LEU A 69 13.41 -6.83 20.91
CA LEU A 69 13.64 -7.74 22.04
C LEU A 69 14.29 -9.06 21.61
N GLU A 70 13.92 -9.59 20.44
CA GLU A 70 14.56 -10.78 19.88
C GLU A 70 16.03 -10.51 19.54
N GLU A 71 16.36 -9.37 18.92
CA GLU A 71 17.75 -8.97 18.67
C GLU A 71 18.59 -8.87 19.96
N LEU A 72 17.99 -8.36 21.05
CA LEU A 72 18.68 -8.15 22.32
C LEU A 72 18.72 -9.39 23.24
N HIS A 73 17.71 -10.25 23.16
CA HIS A 73 17.48 -11.34 24.14
C HIS A 73 17.27 -12.72 23.49
N GLY A 74 17.33 -12.81 22.15
CA GLY A 74 17.26 -14.07 21.41
C GLY A 74 15.91 -14.77 21.46
N GLU A 75 15.94 -16.11 21.46
CA GLU A 75 14.78 -17.00 21.28
C GLU A 75 13.61 -16.76 22.24
N ALA A 76 13.82 -16.14 23.39
CA ALA A 76 12.75 -15.81 24.33
C ALA A 76 11.65 -14.91 23.71
N TYR A 77 11.99 -14.20 22.66
CA TYR A 77 11.08 -13.28 21.93
C TYR A 77 10.91 -13.64 20.45
N ALA A 78 11.33 -14.83 20.01
CA ALA A 78 11.21 -15.27 18.62
C ALA A 78 9.74 -15.45 18.15
N THR A 79 8.79 -15.50 19.08
CA THR A 79 7.35 -15.61 18.78
C THR A 79 6.57 -14.50 19.47
N ILE A 80 5.48 -14.04 18.85
CA ILE A 80 4.61 -13.00 19.39
C ILE A 80 3.17 -13.50 19.52
N PRO A 81 2.45 -13.16 20.63
CA PRO A 81 1.03 -13.44 20.76
C PRO A 81 0.22 -12.70 19.69
N ALA A 82 -0.56 -13.46 18.90
CA ALA A 82 -1.33 -12.94 17.76
C ALA A 82 -2.73 -13.53 17.71
N LEU A 83 -3.67 -12.75 17.15
CA LEU A 83 -5.00 -13.18 16.75
C LEU A 83 -5.03 -13.27 15.23
N ILE A 84 -5.29 -14.49 14.70
CA ILE A 84 -5.41 -14.69 13.25
C ILE A 84 -6.84 -14.41 12.84
N ARG A 85 -7.04 -13.44 11.94
CA ARG A 85 -8.33 -13.11 11.36
C ARG A 85 -8.64 -14.01 10.18
N PRO A 86 -9.84 -14.60 10.10
CA PRO A 86 -10.27 -15.37 8.94
C PRO A 86 -10.28 -14.52 7.66
N ALA A 87 -9.99 -15.15 6.53
CA ALA A 87 -9.97 -14.46 5.24
C ALA A 87 -11.30 -13.76 4.89
N GLY A 88 -12.46 -14.38 5.29
CA GLY A 88 -13.77 -13.78 5.09
C GLY A 88 -14.02 -12.48 5.87
N ASP A 89 -13.28 -12.28 6.97
CA ASP A 89 -13.42 -11.09 7.82
C ASP A 89 -12.30 -10.05 7.58
N LEU A 90 -11.41 -10.31 6.62
CA LEU A 90 -10.22 -9.48 6.41
C LEU A 90 -10.57 -8.04 6.05
N LEU A 91 -11.47 -7.85 5.08
CA LEU A 91 -11.88 -6.52 4.62
C LEU A 91 -12.60 -5.73 5.74
N ASP A 92 -13.44 -6.40 6.55
CA ASP A 92 -14.12 -5.79 7.69
C ASP A 92 -13.13 -5.42 8.80
N SER A 93 -12.15 -6.26 9.04
CA SER A 93 -11.09 -6.01 10.01
C SER A 93 -10.18 -4.87 9.57
N PHE A 94 -9.84 -4.83 8.28
CA PHE A 94 -9.08 -3.75 7.69
C PHE A 94 -9.83 -2.41 7.73
N ALA A 95 -11.15 -2.41 7.44
CA ALA A 95 -11.98 -1.21 7.55
C ALA A 95 -11.95 -0.62 8.96
N ARG A 96 -12.07 -1.45 10.01
CA ARG A 96 -11.96 -1.01 11.41
C ARG A 96 -10.59 -0.39 11.73
N VAL A 97 -9.51 -1.00 11.23
CA VAL A 97 -8.14 -0.46 11.42
C VAL A 97 -7.98 0.88 10.74
N VAL A 98 -8.51 1.05 9.51
CA VAL A 98 -8.46 2.31 8.77
C VAL A 98 -9.28 3.39 9.50
N GLU A 99 -10.48 3.06 9.98
CA GLU A 99 -11.33 4.00 10.74
C GLU A 99 -10.64 4.44 12.04
N GLU A 100 -10.06 3.50 12.81
CA GLU A 100 -9.32 3.82 14.03
C GLU A 100 -8.14 4.75 13.76
N ASN A 101 -7.36 4.48 12.70
CA ASN A 101 -6.19 5.28 12.34
C ASN A 101 -6.59 6.66 11.80
N ASP A 102 -7.64 6.78 10.97
CA ASP A 102 -8.11 8.07 10.43
C ASP A 102 -8.59 9.00 11.56
N ILE A 103 -9.16 8.44 12.64
CA ILE A 103 -9.61 9.20 13.83
C ILE A 103 -8.43 9.56 14.74
N ARG A 104 -7.49 8.65 14.94
CA ARG A 104 -6.49 8.74 16.02
C ARG A 104 -5.22 9.50 15.64
N GLN A 105 -4.71 9.33 14.42
CA GLN A 105 -3.42 9.88 13.98
C GLN A 105 -3.50 10.70 12.69
N GLY A 106 -4.61 10.60 11.95
CA GLY A 106 -4.79 11.26 10.66
C GLY A 106 -3.89 10.66 9.59
N LEU A 107 -4.41 9.71 8.80
CA LEU A 107 -3.72 9.21 7.62
C LEU A 107 -3.34 10.35 6.68
N THR A 108 -2.15 10.30 6.10
CA THR A 108 -1.77 11.24 5.04
C THR A 108 -2.70 11.08 3.83
N PRO A 109 -2.79 12.08 2.95
CA PRO A 109 -3.61 11.96 1.73
C PRO A 109 -3.19 10.77 0.85
N TRP A 110 -1.88 10.50 0.74
CA TRP A 110 -1.38 9.35 0.02
C TRP A 110 -1.80 8.02 0.65
N GLU A 111 -1.65 7.88 1.97
CA GLU A 111 -2.06 6.67 2.69
C GLU A 111 -3.56 6.40 2.57
N ARG A 112 -4.42 7.43 2.60
CA ARG A 112 -5.85 7.28 2.29
C ARG A 112 -6.08 6.70 0.90
N GLY A 113 -5.35 7.16 -0.10
CA GLY A 113 -5.39 6.58 -1.44
C GLY A 113 -4.95 5.12 -1.45
N ARG A 114 -3.84 4.81 -0.79
CA ARG A 114 -3.28 3.45 -0.68
C ARG A 114 -4.22 2.47 0.03
N THR A 115 -4.92 2.90 1.09
CA THR A 115 -5.91 2.03 1.77
C THR A 115 -7.07 1.67 0.85
N LEU A 116 -7.51 2.57 -0.04
CA LEU A 116 -8.55 2.29 -1.03
C LEU A 116 -8.09 1.28 -2.08
N VAL A 117 -6.84 1.40 -2.54
CA VAL A 117 -6.24 0.43 -3.47
C VAL A 117 -6.15 -0.95 -2.81
N ALA A 118 -5.69 -1.01 -1.55
CA ALA A 118 -5.62 -2.26 -0.79
C ALA A 118 -7.00 -2.91 -0.59
N ALA A 119 -8.05 -2.12 -0.30
CA ALA A 119 -9.40 -2.66 -0.19
C ALA A 119 -9.90 -3.26 -1.51
N ARG A 120 -9.50 -2.70 -2.67
CA ARG A 120 -9.78 -3.31 -3.98
C ARG A 120 -9.04 -4.65 -4.14
N GLU A 121 -7.80 -4.75 -3.73
CA GLU A 121 -7.01 -6.00 -3.75
C GLU A 121 -7.64 -7.08 -2.86
N MET A 122 -8.26 -6.66 -1.74
CA MET A 122 -8.98 -7.56 -0.82
C MET A 122 -10.39 -7.96 -1.27
N GLY A 123 -10.89 -7.45 -2.39
CA GLY A 123 -12.16 -7.89 -2.96
C GLY A 123 -13.18 -6.81 -3.28
N CYS A 124 -12.96 -5.53 -2.96
CA CYS A 124 -13.80 -4.47 -3.46
C CYS A 124 -13.67 -4.37 -4.99
N GLU A 125 -14.80 -4.38 -5.70
CA GLU A 125 -14.77 -4.36 -7.18
C GLU A 125 -14.28 -3.01 -7.73
N THR A 126 -14.63 -1.91 -7.06
CA THR A 126 -14.36 -0.54 -7.51
C THR A 126 -13.82 0.32 -6.37
N LEU A 127 -13.22 1.47 -6.70
CA LEU A 127 -12.83 2.48 -5.70
C LEU A 127 -14.04 3.00 -4.93
N ASP A 128 -15.20 3.13 -5.56
CA ASP A 128 -16.42 3.58 -4.89
C ASP A 128 -16.91 2.56 -3.86
N ALA A 129 -16.84 1.27 -4.18
CA ALA A 129 -17.12 0.21 -3.21
C ALA A 129 -16.14 0.23 -2.04
N ALA A 130 -14.84 0.45 -2.31
CA ALA A 130 -13.82 0.59 -1.28
C ALA A 130 -14.08 1.83 -0.40
N ILE A 131 -14.43 2.99 -0.98
CA ILE A 131 -14.77 4.20 -0.23
C ILE A 131 -16.00 3.97 0.66
N ALA A 132 -17.07 3.37 0.12
CA ALA A 132 -18.27 3.07 0.91
C ALA A 132 -17.97 2.12 2.08
N LYS A 133 -17.04 1.18 1.89
CA LYS A 133 -16.64 0.21 2.92
C LYS A 133 -15.75 0.82 4.00
N LEU A 134 -14.72 1.59 3.62
CA LEU A 134 -13.74 2.15 4.56
C LEU A 134 -14.20 3.46 5.21
N TYR A 135 -15.04 4.23 4.53
CA TYR A 135 -15.48 5.56 4.97
C TYR A 135 -17.01 5.70 4.88
N PRO A 136 -17.80 4.87 5.57
CA PRO A 136 -19.26 4.84 5.42
C PRO A 136 -19.94 6.16 5.80
N ALA A 137 -19.33 6.95 6.68
CA ALA A 137 -19.83 8.26 7.11
C ALA A 137 -19.31 9.45 6.26
N ALA A 138 -18.57 9.18 5.15
CA ALA A 138 -18.01 10.24 4.34
C ALA A 138 -19.09 11.00 3.58
N ASN A 139 -19.08 12.35 3.68
CA ASN A 139 -19.94 13.20 2.88
C ASN A 139 -19.47 13.22 1.41
N ARG A 140 -20.35 13.72 0.51
CA ARG A 140 -20.09 13.75 -0.93
C ARG A 140 -18.75 14.41 -1.31
N ARG A 141 -18.33 15.45 -0.58
CA ARG A 141 -17.08 16.18 -0.83
C ARG A 141 -15.86 15.31 -0.46
N LYS A 142 -15.91 14.62 0.70
CA LYS A 142 -14.87 13.67 1.12
C LYS A 142 -14.79 12.48 0.15
N VAL A 143 -15.92 11.92 -0.26
CA VAL A 143 -15.98 10.83 -1.27
C VAL A 143 -15.30 11.25 -2.58
N SER A 144 -15.58 12.44 -3.10
CA SER A 144 -14.96 12.93 -4.35
C SER A 144 -13.43 13.05 -4.21
N ARG A 145 -12.92 13.54 -3.08
CA ARG A 145 -11.48 13.64 -2.83
C ARG A 145 -10.84 12.26 -2.69
N LEU A 146 -11.44 11.38 -1.88
CA LEU A 146 -10.96 10.02 -1.68
C LEU A 146 -10.84 9.26 -3.01
N ARG A 147 -11.81 9.44 -3.92
CA ARG A 147 -11.74 8.83 -5.26
C ARG A 147 -10.51 9.31 -6.03
N VAL A 148 -10.23 10.62 -6.03
CA VAL A 148 -9.02 11.16 -6.68
C VAL A 148 -7.75 10.60 -6.03
N LEU A 149 -7.68 10.58 -4.70
CA LEU A 149 -6.52 10.03 -3.99
C LEU A 149 -6.30 8.55 -4.30
N GLY A 150 -7.37 7.76 -4.39
CA GLY A 150 -7.29 6.36 -4.80
C GLY A 150 -6.80 6.18 -6.24
N GLU A 151 -7.28 7.00 -7.18
CA GLU A 151 -6.84 6.99 -8.58
C GLU A 151 -5.34 7.35 -8.70
N VAL A 152 -4.90 8.38 -7.96
CA VAL A 152 -3.49 8.80 -7.95
C VAL A 152 -2.61 7.73 -7.32
N ALA A 153 -3.00 7.18 -6.18
CA ALA A 153 -2.24 6.12 -5.53
C ALA A 153 -2.16 4.85 -6.40
N ASP A 154 -3.24 4.53 -7.13
CA ASP A 154 -3.25 3.39 -8.05
C ASP A 154 -2.37 3.62 -9.29
N ALA A 155 -2.30 4.84 -9.79
CA ALA A 155 -1.49 5.18 -10.96
C ALA A 155 -0.01 5.38 -10.63
N MET A 156 0.29 6.12 -9.56
CA MET A 156 1.62 6.63 -9.25
C MET A 156 2.41 5.77 -8.27
N ASP A 157 1.88 4.62 -7.87
CA ASP A 157 2.60 3.73 -6.97
C ASP A 157 3.89 3.21 -7.63
N GLY A 158 5.00 3.40 -6.91
CA GLY A 158 6.33 3.07 -7.43
C GLY A 158 6.94 4.10 -8.38
N TRP A 159 6.27 5.24 -8.62
CA TRP A 159 6.78 6.34 -9.46
C TRP A 159 7.25 7.56 -8.67
N ILE A 160 6.75 7.75 -7.46
CA ILE A 160 7.09 8.87 -6.57
C ILE A 160 7.82 8.29 -5.35
N ASP A 161 8.96 8.86 -4.96
CA ASP A 161 9.83 8.27 -3.93
C ASP A 161 9.29 8.47 -2.51
N ALA A 162 8.75 9.64 -2.16
CA ALA A 162 8.17 9.94 -0.85
C ALA A 162 6.78 10.57 -0.99
N PRO A 163 5.79 9.83 -1.53
CA PRO A 163 4.49 10.40 -1.85
C PRO A 163 3.66 10.77 -0.60
N GLU A 164 3.97 10.22 0.56
CA GLU A 164 3.38 10.58 1.86
C GLU A 164 3.68 12.02 2.29
N ASP A 165 4.78 12.61 1.81
CA ASP A 165 5.16 14.01 2.06
C ASP A 165 4.39 15.00 1.16
N TRP A 166 3.62 14.48 0.20
CA TRP A 166 2.87 15.31 -0.72
C TRP A 166 1.55 15.78 -0.10
N SER A 167 1.30 17.08 -0.22
CA SER A 167 0.03 17.66 0.23
C SER A 167 -1.16 17.13 -0.58
N GLU A 168 -2.35 17.13 0.04
CA GLU A 168 -3.60 16.76 -0.66
C GLU A 168 -3.80 17.58 -1.93
N ALA A 169 -3.42 18.88 -1.89
CA ALA A 169 -3.54 19.76 -3.05
C ALA A 169 -2.69 19.29 -4.25
N ARG A 170 -1.45 18.87 -4.01
CA ARG A 170 -0.57 18.31 -5.05
C ARG A 170 -1.18 17.05 -5.67
N LEU A 171 -1.63 16.12 -4.84
CA LEU A 171 -2.23 14.87 -5.30
C LEU A 171 -3.54 15.10 -6.08
N ILE A 172 -4.39 16.04 -5.65
CA ILE A 172 -5.62 16.38 -6.35
C ILE A 172 -5.34 17.01 -7.74
N ARG A 173 -4.34 17.89 -7.84
CA ARG A 173 -3.90 18.45 -9.13
C ARG A 173 -3.41 17.35 -10.07
N LEU A 174 -2.55 16.46 -9.58
CA LEU A 174 -2.04 15.32 -10.34
C LEU A 174 -3.18 14.41 -10.82
N GLY A 175 -4.19 14.15 -9.96
CA GLY A 175 -5.38 13.41 -10.34
C GLY A 175 -6.19 14.06 -11.47
N GLY A 176 -6.20 15.38 -11.55
CA GLY A 176 -6.79 16.12 -12.67
C GLY A 176 -6.11 15.77 -14.01
N VAL A 177 -4.78 15.75 -14.02
CA VAL A 177 -3.98 15.41 -15.22
C VAL A 177 -4.16 13.95 -15.63
N LEU A 178 -4.19 13.03 -14.67
CA LEU A 178 -4.48 11.61 -14.94
C LEU A 178 -5.83 11.43 -15.64
N ARG A 179 -6.87 12.16 -15.20
CA ARG A 179 -8.20 12.13 -15.81
C ARG A 179 -8.23 12.75 -17.19
N SER A 180 -7.30 13.63 -17.53
CA SER A 180 -7.13 14.19 -18.87
C SER A 180 -6.43 13.22 -19.84
N GLY A 181 -6.01 12.05 -19.38
CA GLY A 181 -5.40 11.01 -20.20
C GLY A 181 -3.91 11.21 -20.49
N TRP A 182 -3.23 12.05 -19.72
CA TRP A 182 -1.81 12.37 -19.88
C TRP A 182 -0.87 11.44 -19.10
N GLU A 183 -1.36 10.27 -18.70
CA GLU A 183 -0.63 9.31 -17.88
C GLU A 183 0.75 8.96 -18.45
N LYS A 184 0.86 8.75 -19.77
CA LYS A 184 2.14 8.45 -20.43
C LYS A 184 3.14 9.59 -20.35
N LEU A 185 2.67 10.83 -20.42
CA LEU A 185 3.54 12.02 -20.29
C LEU A 185 4.04 12.17 -18.85
N LEU A 186 3.17 11.89 -17.87
CA LEU A 186 3.55 11.90 -16.47
C LEU A 186 4.63 10.86 -16.17
N TYR A 187 4.49 9.63 -16.69
CA TYR A 187 5.49 8.58 -16.51
C TYR A 187 6.83 8.94 -17.17
N ALA A 188 6.81 9.50 -18.39
CA ALA A 188 8.03 9.93 -19.07
C ALA A 188 8.75 11.05 -18.27
N ALA A 189 8.00 12.03 -17.74
CA ALA A 189 8.58 13.08 -16.93
C ALA A 189 9.17 12.57 -15.61
N LEU A 190 8.54 11.54 -15.01
CA LEU A 190 9.02 10.93 -13.77
C LEU A 190 10.24 10.02 -14.01
N ASP A 191 10.33 9.36 -15.16
CA ASP A 191 11.46 8.51 -15.53
C ASP A 191 12.75 9.35 -15.68
N ASP A 192 12.62 10.57 -16.23
CA ASP A 192 13.72 11.51 -16.40
C ASP A 192 14.01 12.34 -15.12
N ALA A 193 13.16 12.30 -14.11
CA ALA A 193 13.30 13.12 -12.90
C ALA A 193 14.40 12.60 -11.97
N ALA A 194 15.19 13.52 -11.42
CA ALA A 194 16.07 13.16 -10.31
C ALA A 194 15.28 12.80 -9.05
N GLU A 195 15.87 12.00 -8.18
CA GLU A 195 15.28 11.62 -6.89
C GLU A 195 14.92 12.87 -6.07
N GLY A 196 13.68 12.93 -5.59
CA GLY A 196 13.14 14.08 -4.85
C GLY A 196 12.72 15.28 -5.69
N ALA A 197 12.90 15.25 -7.03
CA ALA A 197 12.51 16.32 -7.95
C ALA A 197 11.24 16.01 -8.77
N GLU A 198 10.46 14.99 -8.34
CA GLU A 198 9.28 14.51 -9.07
C GLU A 198 8.23 15.60 -9.24
N TRP A 199 7.99 16.41 -8.21
CA TRP A 199 7.01 17.48 -8.29
C TRP A 199 7.40 18.54 -9.32
N GLU A 200 8.67 18.95 -9.33
CA GLU A 200 9.24 19.93 -10.26
C GLU A 200 9.16 19.42 -11.71
N ALA A 201 9.38 18.13 -11.92
CA ALA A 201 9.25 17.49 -13.23
C ALA A 201 7.79 17.41 -13.72
N LEU A 202 6.84 17.20 -12.81
CA LEU A 202 5.41 17.12 -13.14
C LEU A 202 4.72 18.46 -13.28
N LEU A 203 5.24 19.50 -12.60
CA LEU A 203 4.55 20.80 -12.50
C LEU A 203 4.25 21.44 -13.85
N PRO A 204 5.14 21.47 -14.86
CA PRO A 204 4.84 22.02 -16.17
C PRO A 204 3.66 21.31 -16.87
N LEU A 205 3.60 19.98 -16.79
CA LEU A 205 2.50 19.20 -17.37
C LEU A 205 1.19 19.45 -16.65
N ILE A 206 1.23 19.63 -15.33
CA ILE A 206 0.06 19.95 -14.52
C ILE A 206 -0.49 21.31 -14.91
N GLU A 207 0.36 22.34 -15.01
CA GLU A 207 -0.03 23.71 -15.40
C GLU A 207 -0.57 23.76 -16.81
N GLU A 208 0.03 23.05 -17.75
CA GLU A 208 -0.47 22.94 -19.13
C GLU A 208 -1.84 22.26 -19.17
N ALA A 209 -2.02 21.15 -18.47
CA ALA A 209 -3.30 20.44 -18.41
C ALA A 209 -4.40 21.29 -17.75
N GLU A 210 -4.07 22.08 -16.72
CA GLU A 210 -5.01 23.00 -16.07
C GLU A 210 -5.42 24.18 -16.95
N ALA A 211 -4.57 24.59 -17.88
CA ALA A 211 -4.86 25.66 -18.85
C ALA A 211 -5.78 25.21 -20.00
N LEU A 212 -5.92 23.90 -20.23
CA LEU A 212 -6.78 23.36 -21.28
C LEU A 212 -8.24 23.24 -20.84
N PRO A 213 -9.22 23.39 -21.77
CA PRO A 213 -10.61 23.11 -21.47
C PRO A 213 -10.81 21.69 -20.96
N VAL A 214 -11.52 21.55 -19.84
CA VAL A 214 -11.76 20.25 -19.22
C VAL A 214 -12.69 19.40 -20.08
N GLU A 215 -12.15 18.50 -20.88
CA GLU A 215 -12.92 17.39 -21.42
C GLU A 215 -13.09 16.35 -20.29
N LYS A 216 -14.34 16.06 -19.93
CA LYS A 216 -14.66 14.99 -18.96
C LYS A 216 -14.33 13.63 -19.59
N ARG A 217 -13.12 13.14 -19.38
CA ARG A 217 -12.74 11.76 -19.72
C ARG A 217 -12.93 10.86 -18.52
N ALA A 218 -13.44 9.65 -18.77
CA ALA A 218 -13.49 8.61 -17.75
C ALA A 218 -12.06 8.16 -17.44
N THR A 219 -11.74 8.01 -16.15
CA THR A 219 -10.46 7.39 -15.73
C THR A 219 -10.41 5.95 -16.25
N PRO A 220 -9.34 5.53 -16.93
CA PRO A 220 -9.21 4.15 -17.37
C PRO A 220 -9.30 3.18 -16.20
N ASP A 221 -10.08 2.11 -16.35
CA ASP A 221 -10.07 1.03 -15.36
C ASP A 221 -8.75 0.27 -15.49
N ARG A 222 -7.95 0.27 -14.42
CA ARG A 222 -6.66 -0.42 -14.40
C ARG A 222 -6.82 -1.84 -13.91
N PRO A 223 -6.10 -2.81 -14.52
CA PRO A 223 -6.07 -4.17 -14.01
C PRO A 223 -5.64 -4.22 -12.55
N LYS A 224 -6.22 -5.15 -11.78
CA LYS A 224 -5.88 -5.33 -10.37
C LYS A 224 -4.40 -5.68 -10.20
N ARG A 225 -3.80 -5.14 -9.15
CA ARG A 225 -2.45 -5.47 -8.73
C ARG A 225 -2.37 -6.91 -8.25
N LEU A 226 -1.31 -7.64 -8.61
CA LEU A 226 -1.15 -9.05 -8.29
C LEU A 226 -0.30 -9.33 -7.07
N SER A 227 0.76 -8.56 -6.88
CA SER A 227 1.71 -8.83 -5.83
C SER A 227 2.28 -7.54 -5.25
N ARG A 228 2.76 -7.67 -4.02
CA ARG A 228 3.51 -6.64 -3.33
C ARG A 228 4.98 -6.88 -3.62
N VAL A 229 5.48 -6.09 -4.50
CA VAL A 229 6.89 -6.03 -4.84
C VAL A 229 7.53 -4.85 -4.13
N PRO A 230 8.86 -4.82 -4.00
CA PRO A 230 9.57 -3.69 -3.40
C PRO A 230 9.16 -2.35 -4.00
N PHE A 231 9.31 -1.28 -3.21
CA PHE A 231 9.07 0.09 -3.67
C PHE A 231 9.69 0.34 -5.05
N GLY A 232 8.98 1.04 -5.89
CA GLY A 232 9.43 1.36 -7.26
C GLY A 232 9.05 0.33 -8.31
N LEU A 233 8.32 -0.73 -7.96
CA LEU A 233 7.84 -1.74 -8.90
C LEU A 233 6.37 -2.06 -8.65
N THR A 234 5.61 -2.30 -9.71
CA THR A 234 4.21 -2.74 -9.63
C THR A 234 3.95 -3.83 -10.67
N ILE A 235 3.29 -4.91 -10.26
CA ILE A 235 2.88 -5.99 -11.16
C ILE A 235 1.36 -6.07 -11.18
N ARG A 236 0.78 -6.02 -12.40
CA ARG A 236 -0.66 -6.14 -12.65
C ARG A 236 -0.92 -7.24 -13.66
N ARG A 237 -2.08 -7.90 -13.55
CA ARG A 237 -2.51 -8.92 -14.50
C ARG A 237 -3.85 -8.53 -15.12
N GLU A 238 -3.93 -8.66 -16.43
CA GLU A 238 -5.16 -8.51 -17.18
C GLU A 238 -5.51 -9.82 -17.88
N LYS A 239 -6.78 -10.23 -17.79
CA LYS A 239 -7.30 -11.36 -18.54
C LYS A 239 -7.78 -10.87 -19.91
N THR A 240 -7.19 -11.37 -20.97
CA THR A 240 -7.58 -11.08 -22.35
C THR A 240 -8.30 -12.28 -22.99
N LYS A 241 -8.79 -12.11 -24.20
CA LYS A 241 -9.39 -13.23 -24.98
C LYS A 241 -8.37 -14.32 -25.34
N LEU A 242 -7.09 -13.97 -25.41
CA LEU A 242 -6.00 -14.87 -25.81
C LEU A 242 -5.21 -15.43 -24.62
N GLY A 243 -5.55 -15.02 -23.36
CA GLY A 243 -4.85 -15.45 -22.17
C GLY A 243 -4.67 -14.33 -21.17
N TYR A 244 -3.48 -14.19 -20.59
CA TYR A 244 -3.15 -13.18 -19.61
C TYR A 244 -2.01 -12.29 -20.09
N VAL A 245 -2.11 -11.00 -19.77
CA VAL A 245 -1.03 -10.01 -19.95
C VAL A 245 -0.56 -9.59 -18.56
N LEU A 246 0.75 -9.58 -18.35
CA LEU A 246 1.38 -9.05 -17.15
C LEU A 246 1.97 -7.67 -17.46
N TYR A 247 1.62 -6.69 -16.66
CA TYR A 247 2.18 -5.35 -16.68
C TYR A 247 3.16 -5.23 -15.54
N ILE A 248 4.44 -5.00 -15.84
CA ILE A 248 5.49 -4.72 -14.86
C ILE A 248 5.85 -3.26 -15.08
N THR A 249 5.56 -2.41 -14.10
CA THR A 249 5.68 -0.95 -14.20
C THR A 249 6.33 -0.35 -12.96
N GLY A 250 6.79 0.90 -13.07
CA GLY A 250 7.45 1.62 -11.99
C GLY A 250 8.92 1.92 -12.33
N ARG A 251 9.55 2.85 -11.62
CA ARG A 251 10.95 3.31 -11.86
C ARG A 251 11.99 2.19 -11.79
N ARG A 252 11.69 1.08 -11.10
CA ARG A 252 12.56 -0.09 -10.99
C ARG A 252 12.21 -1.21 -11.99
N ALA A 253 11.26 -1.01 -12.90
CA ALA A 253 10.93 -1.94 -13.96
C ALA A 253 11.96 -1.85 -15.10
N THR A 254 13.23 -2.13 -14.80
CA THR A 254 14.34 -2.09 -15.76
C THR A 254 14.41 -3.36 -16.58
N ASP A 255 15.10 -3.32 -17.73
CA ASP A 255 15.32 -4.50 -18.60
C ASP A 255 15.96 -5.66 -17.81
N ALA A 256 16.86 -5.36 -16.87
CA ALA A 256 17.48 -6.37 -16.01
C ALA A 256 16.45 -7.09 -15.14
N VAL A 257 15.57 -6.34 -14.46
CA VAL A 257 14.51 -6.91 -13.62
C VAL A 257 13.50 -7.70 -14.45
N VAL A 258 13.12 -7.19 -15.62
CA VAL A 258 12.21 -7.92 -16.51
C VAL A 258 12.89 -9.17 -17.05
N GLY A 259 14.18 -9.13 -17.37
CA GLY A 259 14.98 -10.28 -17.78
C GLY A 259 14.99 -11.40 -16.73
N GLU A 260 15.28 -11.08 -15.47
CA GLU A 260 15.25 -12.03 -14.35
C GLU A 260 13.86 -12.68 -14.17
N VAL A 261 12.79 -11.90 -14.31
CA VAL A 261 11.42 -12.43 -14.24
C VAL A 261 11.14 -13.38 -15.41
N MET A 262 11.60 -13.07 -16.62
CA MET A 262 11.43 -13.94 -17.79
C MET A 262 12.21 -15.24 -17.64
N GLU A 263 13.46 -15.20 -17.16
CA GLU A 263 14.27 -16.37 -16.89
C GLU A 263 13.62 -17.28 -15.85
N GLU A 264 13.04 -16.71 -14.80
CA GLU A 264 12.33 -17.48 -13.77
C GLU A 264 11.08 -18.15 -14.34
N ILE A 265 10.30 -17.44 -15.16
CA ILE A 265 9.13 -18.00 -15.85
C ILE A 265 9.57 -19.16 -16.77
N GLU A 266 10.63 -18.99 -17.57
CA GLU A 266 11.16 -20.06 -18.44
C GLU A 266 11.60 -21.28 -17.63
N ARG A 267 12.26 -21.07 -16.48
CA ARG A 267 12.66 -22.15 -15.58
C ARG A 267 11.46 -22.96 -15.07
N MET A 268 10.38 -22.30 -14.67
CA MET A 268 9.15 -22.98 -14.21
C MET A 268 8.55 -23.90 -15.28
N PHE A 269 8.72 -23.60 -16.56
CA PHE A 269 8.21 -24.42 -17.67
C PHE A 269 9.19 -25.48 -18.20
N THR A 270 10.49 -25.36 -17.87
CA THR A 270 11.51 -26.33 -18.29
C THR A 270 11.79 -27.40 -17.24
N GLU A 271 11.54 -27.14 -15.97
CA GLU A 271 11.75 -28.09 -14.84
C GLU A 271 10.46 -28.87 -14.47
N GLY A 272 9.34 -28.66 -15.12
CA GLY A 272 8.07 -29.38 -14.97
C GLY A 272 7.85 -30.33 -16.15
#